data_3de2cf6481c1895c71532025e6b9a55f
#
_entry.id   3de2cf6481c1895c71532025e6b9a55f
#
_cell.length_a   1.000
_cell.length_b   1.000
_cell.length_c   1.000
_cell.angle_alpha   90.00
_cell.angle_beta   90.00
_cell.angle_gamma   90.00
#
_symmetry.space_group_name_H-M   'P 1'
#
loop_
_entity.id
_entity.type
_entity.pdbx_description
1 polymer ?
#
loop_
_entity_poly.entity_id
_entity_poly.type
_entity_poly.pdbx_seq_one_letter_code
_entity_poly.pdbx_strand_id
1 'polypeptide(L)'
;MKIRDRLPLLAVLCCFSALLPLPEVSAQAARDAMLLCAQTLIPSLFPFFVLSSLLIACGASELLSALLSPLMRPLFGLSGTGAAALALGLCGGYPVGARTAAELVENGALSRDEGERLLAFCNNAGPGFLLGVCGAGVFSSSRAGAALYLIHVAAALCAGLLICRALPPVPHGTYPHKSAKAQHLSTAFPAAVQNALTGCLNVSAFVVFFTVLARLLLHFLPEAFASSLPCALLLGFLELTSGVLSLPCSRAGFLSCAALLGWGGLSVHCQTLSVLAATPLSARYYLKGKALQALLSLLLALPALPVLFP
;
A
#
# COMPACT_ATOMS: atom_id res chain seq x y z
N MET A 1 21.90 -12.07 -25.76
CA MET A 1 20.83 -11.68 -24.80
C MET A 1 20.76 -12.76 -23.74
N LYS A 2 21.04 -12.42 -22.48
CA LYS A 2 21.06 -13.39 -21.37
C LYS A 2 19.63 -13.87 -21.08
N ILE A 3 19.44 -15.11 -20.62
CA ILE A 3 18.12 -15.68 -20.26
C ILE A 3 17.34 -14.73 -19.32
N ARG A 4 18.04 -14.05 -18.43
CA ARG A 4 17.47 -13.08 -17.48
C ARG A 4 16.77 -11.90 -18.15
N ASP A 5 17.19 -11.49 -19.35
CA ASP A 5 16.60 -10.37 -20.10
C ASP A 5 15.32 -10.78 -20.85
N ARG A 6 15.09 -12.10 -21.00
CA ARG A 6 13.90 -12.68 -21.67
C ARG A 6 12.77 -13.04 -20.69
N LEU A 7 13.07 -13.15 -19.41
CA LEU A 7 12.08 -13.50 -18.38
C LEU A 7 10.83 -12.61 -18.38
N PRO A 8 10.94 -11.25 -18.45
CA PRO A 8 9.76 -10.40 -18.52
C PRO A 8 8.91 -10.64 -19.76
N LEU A 9 9.54 -10.83 -20.92
CA LEU A 9 8.85 -11.14 -22.16
C LEU A 9 8.12 -12.49 -22.08
N LEU A 10 8.76 -13.51 -21.52
CA LEU A 10 8.15 -14.82 -21.32
C LEU A 10 6.93 -14.72 -20.37
N ALA A 11 7.04 -13.96 -19.27
CA ALA A 11 5.94 -13.74 -18.36
C ALA A 11 4.75 -13.07 -19.05
N VAL A 12 4.99 -12.02 -19.86
CA VAL A 12 3.94 -11.34 -20.64
C VAL A 12 3.33 -12.29 -21.65
N LEU A 13 4.13 -13.08 -22.37
CA LEU A 13 3.63 -14.07 -23.35
C LEU A 13 2.80 -15.16 -22.65
N CYS A 14 3.21 -15.64 -21.48
CA CYS A 14 2.41 -16.58 -20.69
C CYS A 14 1.07 -16.00 -20.29
N CYS A 15 1.04 -14.77 -19.76
CA CYS A 15 -0.21 -14.07 -19.42
C CYS A 15 -1.12 -13.92 -20.66
N PHE A 16 -0.55 -13.46 -21.77
CA PHE A 16 -1.29 -13.29 -23.02
C PHE A 16 -1.85 -14.62 -23.55
N SER A 17 -1.02 -15.68 -23.53
CA SER A 17 -1.44 -17.03 -23.95
C SER A 17 -2.54 -17.61 -23.05
N ALA A 18 -2.59 -17.24 -21.77
CA ALA A 18 -3.64 -17.67 -20.86
C ALA A 18 -4.97 -16.94 -21.09
N LEU A 19 -4.93 -15.69 -21.58
CA LEU A 19 -6.14 -14.90 -21.90
C LEU A 19 -6.88 -15.41 -23.14
N LEU A 20 -6.14 -15.88 -24.15
CA LEU A 20 -6.71 -16.28 -25.45
C LEU A 20 -7.72 -17.45 -25.39
N PRO A 21 -7.44 -18.56 -24.68
CA PRO A 21 -8.35 -19.70 -24.62
C PRO A 21 -9.53 -19.52 -23.64
N LEU A 22 -9.48 -18.50 -22.75
CA LEU A 22 -10.43 -18.28 -21.67
C LEU A 22 -11.06 -16.86 -21.68
N PRO A 23 -11.59 -16.38 -22.82
CA PRO A 23 -12.11 -15.02 -22.94
C PRO A 23 -13.30 -14.76 -22.02
N GLU A 24 -14.17 -15.76 -21.81
CA GLU A 24 -15.34 -15.64 -20.92
C GLU A 24 -14.92 -15.50 -19.45
N VAL A 25 -13.97 -16.33 -18.99
CA VAL A 25 -13.40 -16.26 -17.62
C VAL A 25 -12.76 -14.91 -17.39
N SER A 26 -11.96 -14.44 -18.36
CA SER A 26 -11.27 -13.16 -18.28
C SER A 26 -12.25 -11.98 -18.24
N ALA A 27 -13.25 -11.99 -19.11
CA ALA A 27 -14.26 -10.93 -19.17
C ALA A 27 -15.15 -10.93 -17.91
N GLN A 28 -15.50 -12.11 -17.37
CA GLN A 28 -16.25 -12.19 -16.13
C GLN A 28 -15.42 -11.70 -14.94
N ALA A 29 -14.15 -12.13 -14.83
CA ALA A 29 -13.24 -11.66 -13.79
C ALA A 29 -13.06 -10.13 -13.82
N ALA A 30 -12.93 -9.54 -15.02
CA ALA A 30 -12.83 -8.09 -15.18
C ALA A 30 -14.12 -7.38 -14.74
N ARG A 31 -15.30 -7.90 -15.11
CA ARG A 31 -16.60 -7.34 -14.64
C ARG A 31 -16.74 -7.39 -13.13
N ASP A 32 -16.44 -8.54 -12.52
CA ASP A 32 -16.50 -8.73 -11.07
C ASP A 32 -15.57 -7.76 -10.34
N ALA A 33 -14.34 -7.61 -10.84
CA ALA A 33 -13.35 -6.69 -10.28
C ALA A 33 -13.76 -5.22 -10.45
N MET A 34 -14.35 -4.83 -11.59
CA MET A 34 -14.88 -3.47 -11.78
C MET A 34 -16.05 -3.19 -10.84
N LEU A 35 -16.95 -4.15 -10.63
CA LEU A 35 -18.04 -4.03 -9.66
C LEU A 35 -17.50 -3.89 -8.24
N LEU A 36 -16.51 -4.70 -7.85
CA LEU A 36 -15.82 -4.59 -6.58
C LEU A 36 -15.21 -3.20 -6.38
N CYS A 37 -14.53 -2.67 -7.39
CA CYS A 37 -13.97 -1.33 -7.35
C CYS A 37 -15.07 -0.27 -7.15
N ALA A 38 -16.15 -0.35 -7.93
CA ALA A 38 -17.23 0.62 -7.90
C ALA A 38 -18.06 0.58 -6.61
N GLN A 39 -18.32 -0.60 -6.07
CA GLN A 39 -19.21 -0.79 -4.92
C GLN A 39 -18.49 -0.77 -3.57
N THR A 40 -17.22 -1.12 -3.55
CA THR A 40 -16.47 -1.27 -2.28
C THR A 40 -15.25 -0.37 -2.20
N LEU A 41 -14.33 -0.44 -3.18
CA LEU A 41 -13.06 0.28 -3.08
C LEU A 41 -13.23 1.79 -3.24
N ILE A 42 -13.88 2.23 -4.31
CA ILE A 42 -14.05 3.67 -4.58
C ILE A 42 -14.83 4.35 -3.44
N PRO A 43 -15.99 3.86 -2.98
CA PRO A 43 -16.69 4.47 -1.85
C PRO A 43 -15.85 4.53 -0.56
N SER A 44 -15.03 3.52 -0.32
CA SER A 44 -14.19 3.48 0.88
C SER A 44 -12.95 4.37 0.78
N LEU A 45 -12.34 4.49 -0.40
CA LEU A 45 -11.06 5.18 -0.58
C LEU A 45 -11.22 6.64 -0.99
N PHE A 46 -12.20 6.96 -1.84
CA PHE A 46 -12.34 8.27 -2.45
C PHE A 46 -12.46 9.42 -1.42
N PRO A 47 -13.31 9.34 -0.37
CA PRO A 47 -13.37 10.39 0.64
C PRO A 47 -12.04 10.60 1.35
N PHE A 48 -11.33 9.52 1.67
CA PHE A 48 -10.01 9.59 2.31
C PHE A 48 -8.96 10.22 1.38
N PHE A 49 -8.98 9.89 0.08
CA PHE A 49 -8.06 10.48 -0.90
C PHE A 49 -8.33 11.98 -1.08
N VAL A 50 -9.60 12.39 -1.16
CA VAL A 50 -9.96 13.83 -1.22
C VAL A 50 -9.45 14.56 0.02
N LEU A 51 -9.78 14.05 1.22
CA LEU A 51 -9.38 14.70 2.47
C LEU A 51 -7.86 14.71 2.63
N SER A 52 -7.15 13.64 2.30
CA SER A 52 -5.69 13.60 2.34
C SER A 52 -5.07 14.61 1.38
N SER A 53 -5.59 14.70 0.16
CA SER A 53 -5.13 15.67 -0.84
C SER A 53 -5.38 17.13 -0.39
N LEU A 54 -6.53 17.38 0.24
CA LEU A 54 -6.84 18.69 0.84
C LEU A 54 -5.91 19.03 2.00
N LEU A 55 -5.64 18.07 2.90
CA LEU A 55 -4.72 18.28 4.01
C LEU A 55 -3.34 18.69 3.50
N ILE A 56 -2.84 18.02 2.45
CA ILE A 56 -1.56 18.38 1.80
C ILE A 56 -1.63 19.83 1.26
N ALA A 57 -2.67 20.14 0.49
CA ALA A 57 -2.82 21.44 -0.14
C ALA A 57 -2.98 22.58 0.87
N CYS A 58 -3.57 22.29 2.03
CA CYS A 58 -3.72 23.26 3.15
C CYS A 58 -2.46 23.36 4.04
N GLY A 59 -1.36 22.71 3.70
CA GLY A 59 -0.10 22.83 4.46
C GLY A 59 0.04 21.86 5.64
N ALA A 60 -0.78 20.80 5.70
CA ALA A 60 -0.65 19.80 6.77
C ALA A 60 0.70 19.08 6.74
N SER A 61 1.37 19.02 5.57
CA SER A 61 2.72 18.46 5.44
C SER A 61 3.74 19.20 6.32
N GLU A 62 3.66 20.54 6.39
CA GLU A 62 4.54 21.34 7.25
C GLU A 62 4.24 21.10 8.73
N LEU A 63 2.95 21.11 9.10
CA LEU A 63 2.54 20.86 10.47
C LEU A 63 2.94 19.46 10.94
N LEU A 64 2.69 18.43 10.12
CA LEU A 64 3.06 17.05 10.41
C LEU A 64 4.58 16.86 10.45
N SER A 65 5.31 17.53 9.54
CA SER A 65 6.77 17.53 9.58
C SER A 65 7.30 18.16 10.85
N ALA A 66 6.77 19.31 11.27
CA ALA A 66 7.18 19.97 12.51
C ALA A 66 6.88 19.10 13.75
N LEU A 67 5.70 18.49 13.81
CA LEU A 67 5.28 17.63 14.93
C LEU A 67 6.09 16.34 15.03
N LEU A 68 6.35 15.67 13.91
CA LEU A 68 7.01 14.36 13.88
C LEU A 68 8.52 14.46 13.66
N SER A 69 9.04 15.61 13.24
CA SER A 69 10.47 15.84 13.03
C SER A 69 11.36 15.42 14.23
N PRO A 70 10.99 15.72 15.49
CA PRO A 70 11.78 15.31 16.65
C PRO A 70 11.92 13.79 16.79
N LEU A 71 10.99 13.02 16.21
CA LEU A 71 11.00 11.55 16.25
C LEU A 71 11.79 10.94 15.09
N MET A 72 11.85 11.63 13.94
CA MET A 72 12.48 11.08 12.72
C MET A 72 13.97 10.82 12.90
N ARG A 73 14.71 11.78 13.50
CA ARG A 73 16.15 11.64 13.72
C ARG A 73 16.51 10.56 14.73
N PRO A 74 15.99 10.55 15.96
CA PRO A 74 16.39 9.56 16.97
C PRO A 74 15.93 8.15 16.65
N LEU A 75 14.76 7.99 16.01
CA LEU A 75 14.22 6.67 15.68
C LEU A 75 14.80 6.12 14.38
N PHE A 76 14.77 6.90 13.31
CA PHE A 76 15.07 6.43 11.96
C PHE A 76 16.38 6.95 11.39
N GLY A 77 17.04 7.94 12.03
CA GLY A 77 18.23 8.59 11.49
C GLY A 77 17.97 9.36 10.19
N LEU A 78 16.73 9.80 9.97
CA LEU A 78 16.29 10.54 8.79
C LEU A 78 15.96 11.99 9.16
N SER A 79 16.01 12.88 8.17
CA SER A 79 15.61 14.27 8.37
C SER A 79 14.12 14.40 8.69
N GLY A 80 13.76 15.45 9.41
CA GLY A 80 12.35 15.70 9.79
C GLY A 80 11.42 15.91 8.60
N THR A 81 11.95 16.34 7.47
CA THR A 81 11.20 16.51 6.21
C THR A 81 10.52 15.23 5.76
N GLY A 82 11.12 14.07 6.02
CA GLY A 82 10.53 12.76 5.70
C GLY A 82 9.24 12.43 6.48
N ALA A 83 8.98 13.14 7.59
CA ALA A 83 7.77 12.92 8.39
C ALA A 83 6.47 13.14 7.61
N ALA A 84 6.48 14.06 6.65
CA ALA A 84 5.32 14.31 5.79
C ALA A 84 4.94 13.06 4.98
N ALA A 85 5.91 12.41 4.32
CA ALA A 85 5.64 11.20 3.54
C ALA A 85 5.15 10.04 4.42
N LEU A 86 5.69 9.90 5.63
CA LEU A 86 5.22 8.90 6.60
C LEU A 86 3.77 9.16 7.01
N ALA A 87 3.47 10.37 7.48
CA ALA A 87 2.12 10.71 7.95
C ALA A 87 1.08 10.61 6.85
N LEU A 88 1.39 11.15 5.67
CA LEU A 88 0.48 11.11 4.52
C LEU A 88 0.30 9.68 3.98
N GLY A 89 1.33 8.86 4.02
CA GLY A 89 1.24 7.46 3.64
C GLY A 89 0.41 6.63 4.60
N LEU A 90 0.42 6.94 5.90
CA LEU A 90 -0.43 6.30 6.89
C LEU A 90 -1.89 6.74 6.78
N CYS A 91 -2.16 8.01 6.50
CA CYS A 91 -3.51 8.56 6.40
C CYS A 91 -4.15 8.35 5.02
N GLY A 92 -3.38 8.57 3.95
CA GLY A 92 -3.85 8.55 2.57
C GLY A 92 -3.82 7.17 1.90
N GLY A 93 -3.03 6.26 2.44
CA GLY A 93 -2.89 4.92 1.85
C GLY A 93 -1.97 4.87 0.63
N TYR A 94 -1.93 3.71 -0.03
CA TYR A 94 -1.19 3.52 -1.29
C TYR A 94 -1.77 4.38 -2.41
N PRO A 95 -0.98 4.96 -3.29
CA PRO A 95 0.48 5.08 -3.28
C PRO A 95 0.97 6.42 -2.71
N VAL A 96 0.19 7.11 -1.86
CA VAL A 96 0.44 8.50 -1.41
C VAL A 96 1.81 8.63 -0.73
N GLY A 97 2.16 7.70 0.18
CA GLY A 97 3.45 7.72 0.87
C GLY A 97 4.63 7.67 -0.07
N ALA A 98 4.60 6.77 -1.05
CA ALA A 98 5.66 6.64 -2.05
C ALA A 98 5.76 7.87 -2.96
N ARG A 99 4.62 8.43 -3.39
CA ARG A 99 4.57 9.64 -4.21
C ARG A 99 5.17 10.82 -3.46
N THR A 100 4.77 11.04 -2.20
CA THR A 100 5.31 12.13 -1.39
C THR A 100 6.82 11.98 -1.16
N ALA A 101 7.31 10.76 -0.90
CA ALA A 101 8.74 10.51 -0.76
C ALA A 101 9.51 10.83 -2.07
N ALA A 102 8.95 10.44 -3.22
CA ALA A 102 9.50 10.74 -4.54
C ALA A 102 9.56 12.25 -4.80
N GLU A 103 8.47 12.97 -4.57
CA GLU A 103 8.37 14.42 -4.73
C GLU A 103 9.37 15.17 -3.84
N LEU A 104 9.56 14.73 -2.59
CA LEU A 104 10.53 15.32 -1.68
C LEU A 104 11.97 15.14 -2.17
N VAL A 105 12.30 14.02 -2.79
CA VAL A 105 13.62 13.78 -3.39
C VAL A 105 13.81 14.59 -4.67
N GLU A 106 12.82 14.62 -5.56
CA GLU A 106 12.87 15.39 -6.80
C GLU A 106 13.01 16.90 -6.56
N ASN A 107 12.36 17.40 -5.52
CA ASN A 107 12.45 18.81 -5.10
C ASN A 107 13.75 19.10 -4.30
N GLY A 108 14.62 18.13 -4.10
CA GLY A 108 15.86 18.30 -3.33
C GLY A 108 15.65 18.51 -1.83
N ALA A 109 14.45 18.22 -1.30
CA ALA A 109 14.14 18.33 0.14
C ALA A 109 14.61 17.12 0.94
N LEU A 110 14.83 15.98 0.29
CA LEU A 110 15.45 14.77 0.82
C LEU A 110 16.56 14.30 -0.10
N SER A 111 17.60 13.68 0.47
CA SER A 111 18.56 12.92 -0.33
C SER A 111 17.91 11.67 -0.90
N ARG A 112 18.49 11.14 -1.97
CA ARG A 112 18.08 9.86 -2.54
C ARG A 112 18.09 8.74 -1.51
N ASP A 113 19.14 8.65 -0.70
CA ASP A 113 19.33 7.60 0.30
C ASP A 113 18.28 7.70 1.42
N GLU A 114 17.94 8.92 1.87
CA GLU A 114 16.83 9.15 2.81
C GLU A 114 15.48 8.73 2.20
N GLY A 115 15.22 9.12 0.96
CA GLY A 115 13.99 8.74 0.25
C GLY A 115 13.85 7.23 0.10
N GLU A 116 14.91 6.53 -0.32
CA GLU A 116 14.89 5.07 -0.44
C GLU A 116 14.65 4.36 0.89
N ARG A 117 15.23 4.85 2.01
CA ARG A 117 14.98 4.31 3.36
C ARG A 117 13.56 4.59 3.83
N LEU A 118 13.06 5.78 3.57
CA LEU A 118 11.71 6.19 3.92
C LEU A 118 10.65 5.31 3.23
N LEU A 119 10.89 4.93 1.96
CA LEU A 119 10.02 4.00 1.22
C LEU A 119 9.82 2.65 1.91
N ALA A 120 10.75 2.23 2.78
CA ALA A 120 10.62 0.98 3.52
C ALA A 120 9.39 0.94 4.44
N PHE A 121 8.88 2.10 4.88
CA PHE A 121 7.82 2.16 5.88
C PHE A 121 6.79 3.27 5.70
N CYS A 122 6.96 4.19 4.74
CA CYS A 122 6.00 5.28 4.53
C CYS A 122 4.83 4.92 3.61
N ASN A 123 4.91 3.83 2.83
CA ASN A 123 3.87 3.46 1.87
C ASN A 123 2.99 2.33 2.42
N ASN A 124 1.80 2.67 2.92
CA ASN A 124 0.95 1.81 3.73
C ASN A 124 -0.49 1.71 3.20
N ALA A 125 -1.26 0.73 3.69
CA ALA A 125 -2.70 0.71 3.48
C ALA A 125 -3.35 1.82 4.32
N GLY A 126 -4.29 2.54 3.74
CA GLY A 126 -4.98 3.63 4.40
C GLY A 126 -6.10 3.16 5.33
N PRO A 127 -6.55 4.04 6.26
CA PRO A 127 -7.62 3.71 7.20
C PRO A 127 -8.92 3.31 6.50
N GLY A 128 -9.25 3.88 5.34
CA GLY A 128 -10.43 3.51 4.57
C GLY A 128 -10.46 2.03 4.20
N PHE A 129 -9.33 1.45 3.82
CA PHE A 129 -9.24 0.03 3.51
C PHE A 129 -9.29 -0.84 4.78
N LEU A 130 -8.54 -0.48 5.82
CA LEU A 130 -8.47 -1.31 7.03
C LEU A 130 -9.75 -1.25 7.86
N LEU A 131 -10.35 -0.08 8.01
CA LEU A 131 -11.60 0.06 8.79
C LEU A 131 -12.82 -0.37 7.97
N GLY A 132 -12.90 0.05 6.69
CA GLY A 132 -14.03 -0.21 5.81
C GLY A 132 -14.01 -1.62 5.24
N VAL A 133 -13.01 -1.95 4.42
CA VAL A 133 -12.99 -3.24 3.71
C VAL A 133 -12.67 -4.39 4.67
N CYS A 134 -11.59 -4.30 5.46
CA CYS A 134 -11.22 -5.38 6.36
C CYS A 134 -12.13 -5.44 7.58
N GLY A 135 -12.26 -4.33 8.34
CA GLY A 135 -12.99 -4.30 9.60
C GLY A 135 -14.49 -4.54 9.41
N ALA A 136 -15.17 -3.68 8.67
CA ALA A 136 -16.60 -3.77 8.45
C ALA A 136 -16.97 -4.88 7.44
N GLY A 137 -16.21 -4.99 6.34
CA GLY A 137 -16.51 -5.93 5.27
C GLY A 137 -16.20 -7.38 5.61
N VAL A 138 -14.95 -7.70 6.00
CA VAL A 138 -14.52 -9.09 6.23
C VAL A 138 -14.87 -9.57 7.63
N PHE A 139 -14.53 -8.78 8.67
CA PHE A 139 -14.69 -9.22 10.07
C PHE A 139 -15.98 -8.74 10.71
N SER A 140 -16.80 -7.94 10.03
CA SER A 140 -18.04 -7.34 10.57
C SER A 140 -17.84 -6.70 11.94
N SER A 141 -16.65 -6.12 12.19
CA SER A 141 -16.20 -5.63 13.48
C SER A 141 -15.32 -4.38 13.35
N SER A 142 -15.82 -3.25 13.86
CA SER A 142 -15.03 -2.02 13.95
C SER A 142 -13.79 -2.18 14.84
N ARG A 143 -13.89 -3.03 15.88
CA ARG A 143 -12.75 -3.34 16.77
C ARG A 143 -11.65 -4.09 16.02
N ALA A 144 -12.03 -5.07 15.17
CA ALA A 144 -11.06 -5.80 14.35
C ALA A 144 -10.38 -4.85 13.33
N GLY A 145 -11.14 -3.98 12.68
CA GLY A 145 -10.59 -2.97 11.78
C GLY A 145 -9.62 -2.01 12.48
N ALA A 146 -9.98 -1.49 13.65
CA ALA A 146 -9.12 -0.63 14.46
C ALA A 146 -7.84 -1.35 14.92
N ALA A 147 -7.96 -2.60 15.37
CA ALA A 147 -6.81 -3.42 15.75
C ALA A 147 -5.87 -3.65 14.57
N LEU A 148 -6.41 -4.02 13.39
CA LEU A 148 -5.61 -4.17 12.16
C LEU A 148 -4.87 -2.87 11.81
N TYR A 149 -5.54 -1.72 11.93
CA TYR A 149 -4.90 -0.43 11.63
C TYR A 149 -3.75 -0.13 12.60
N LEU A 150 -3.95 -0.31 13.91
CA LEU A 150 -2.91 -0.11 14.91
C LEU A 150 -1.73 -1.07 14.73
N ILE A 151 -2.01 -2.34 14.47
CA ILE A 151 -1.00 -3.37 14.17
C ILE A 151 -0.21 -2.99 12.92
N HIS A 152 -0.91 -2.58 11.86
CA HIS A 152 -0.29 -2.19 10.58
C HIS A 152 0.64 -0.99 10.73
N VAL A 153 0.21 0.05 11.46
CA VAL A 153 1.03 1.24 11.76
C VAL A 153 2.24 0.84 12.61
N ALA A 154 2.03 0.10 13.69
CA ALA A 154 3.12 -0.35 14.56
C ALA A 154 4.14 -1.20 13.79
N ALA A 155 3.69 -2.14 12.96
CA ALA A 155 4.54 -2.98 12.14
C ALA A 155 5.35 -2.16 11.10
N ALA A 156 4.73 -1.16 10.48
CA ALA A 156 5.42 -0.25 9.57
C ALA A 156 6.54 0.52 10.27
N LEU A 157 6.25 1.12 11.42
CA LEU A 157 7.24 1.87 12.20
C LEU A 157 8.36 0.97 12.70
N CYS A 158 8.05 -0.24 13.20
CA CYS A 158 9.06 -1.22 13.60
C CYS A 158 9.93 -1.66 12.41
N ALA A 159 9.34 -1.91 11.24
CA ALA A 159 10.09 -2.26 10.04
C ALA A 159 11.04 -1.13 9.61
N GLY A 160 10.55 0.12 9.62
CA GLY A 160 11.36 1.30 9.38
C GLY A 160 12.52 1.43 10.35
N LEU A 161 12.24 1.27 11.65
CA LEU A 161 13.26 1.32 12.71
C LEU A 161 14.35 0.28 12.49
N LEU A 162 13.97 -0.98 12.26
CA LEU A 162 14.93 -2.08 12.06
C LEU A 162 15.79 -1.87 10.81
N ILE A 163 15.18 -1.48 9.68
CA ILE A 163 15.91 -1.23 8.44
C ILE A 163 16.85 -0.03 8.57
N CYS A 164 16.35 1.09 9.09
CA CYS A 164 17.17 2.29 9.22
C CYS A 164 18.34 2.11 10.19
N ARG A 165 18.15 1.36 11.29
CA ARG A 165 19.21 1.06 12.26
C ARG A 165 20.24 0.06 11.76
N ALA A 166 19.88 -0.83 10.84
CA ALA A 166 20.79 -1.78 10.21
C ALA A 166 21.67 -1.14 9.10
N LEU A 167 21.41 0.13 8.75
CA LEU A 167 22.15 0.84 7.71
C LEU A 167 23.08 1.91 8.31
N PRO A 168 24.18 2.26 7.60
CA PRO A 168 25.06 3.36 8.03
C PRO A 168 24.27 4.67 8.17
N PRO A 169 24.68 5.60 9.06
CA PRO A 169 24.02 6.91 9.15
C PRO A 169 24.04 7.65 7.81
N VAL A 170 22.91 8.30 7.48
CA VAL A 170 22.87 9.18 6.30
C VAL A 170 23.53 10.50 6.65
N PRO A 171 24.44 11.01 5.81
CA PRO A 171 24.97 12.37 5.99
C PRO A 171 23.81 13.38 5.94
N HIS A 172 23.67 14.13 7.02
CA HIS A 172 22.62 15.15 7.10
C HIS A 172 23.04 16.38 6.30
N GLY A 173 22.46 16.57 5.12
CA GLY A 173 22.50 17.85 4.42
C GLY A 173 21.45 18.82 4.99
N THR A 174 21.76 20.09 5.10
CA THR A 174 20.77 21.15 5.26
C THR A 174 20.11 21.36 3.90
N TYR A 175 19.02 20.62 3.67
CA TYR A 175 18.23 20.80 2.45
C TYR A 175 17.32 22.01 2.65
N PRO A 176 17.33 22.99 1.74
CA PRO A 176 16.41 24.13 1.83
C PRO A 176 14.99 23.60 1.66
N HIS A 177 14.24 23.62 2.75
CA HIS A 177 12.83 23.27 2.71
C HIS A 177 12.10 24.37 1.94
N LYS A 178 11.76 24.13 0.69
CA LYS A 178 10.81 24.98 -0.04
C LYS A 178 9.43 24.66 0.54
N SER A 179 9.02 25.46 1.53
CA SER A 179 7.65 25.41 2.05
C SER A 179 6.67 25.61 0.89
N ALA A 180 5.85 24.63 0.64
CA ALA A 180 4.76 24.78 -0.31
C ALA A 180 3.74 25.75 0.34
N LYS A 181 3.53 26.91 -0.26
CA LYS A 181 2.52 27.85 0.25
C LYS A 181 1.16 27.17 0.29
N ALA A 182 0.51 27.20 1.45
CA ALA A 182 -0.85 26.71 1.61
C ALA A 182 -1.76 27.33 0.53
N GLN A 183 -2.50 26.51 -0.17
CA GLN A 183 -3.43 26.95 -1.20
C GLN A 183 -4.77 27.37 -0.59
N HIS A 184 -5.47 28.29 -1.23
CA HIS A 184 -6.84 28.60 -0.86
C HIS A 184 -7.74 27.40 -1.09
N LEU A 185 -8.68 27.13 -0.18
CA LEU A 185 -9.59 25.97 -0.24
C LEU A 185 -10.38 25.93 -1.55
N SER A 186 -10.75 27.10 -2.11
CA SER A 186 -11.49 27.21 -3.37
C SER A 186 -10.72 26.64 -4.58
N THR A 187 -9.39 26.74 -4.59
CA THR A 187 -8.53 26.17 -5.65
C THR A 187 -8.05 24.76 -5.32
N ALA A 188 -7.84 24.48 -4.04
CA ALA A 188 -7.38 23.18 -3.57
C ALA A 188 -8.44 22.08 -3.70
N PHE A 189 -9.73 22.41 -3.47
CA PHE A 189 -10.80 21.42 -3.46
C PHE A 189 -11.02 20.74 -4.82
N PRO A 190 -11.16 21.47 -5.96
CA PRO A 190 -11.29 20.81 -7.27
C PRO A 190 -10.05 19.94 -7.61
N ALA A 191 -8.85 20.43 -7.30
CA ALA A 191 -7.62 19.67 -7.53
C ALA A 191 -7.58 18.37 -6.66
N ALA A 192 -7.99 18.47 -5.40
CA ALA A 192 -8.07 17.31 -4.50
C ALA A 192 -9.04 16.25 -5.02
N VAL A 193 -10.20 16.65 -5.52
CA VAL A 193 -11.19 15.74 -6.13
C VAL A 193 -10.60 15.06 -7.37
N GLN A 194 -9.92 15.80 -8.26
CA GLN A 194 -9.27 15.23 -9.45
C GLN A 194 -8.14 14.26 -9.07
N ASN A 195 -7.31 14.62 -8.11
CA ASN A 195 -6.25 13.74 -7.61
C ASN A 195 -6.81 12.45 -7.00
N ALA A 196 -7.91 12.56 -6.24
CA ALA A 196 -8.58 11.40 -5.66
C ALA A 196 -9.17 10.49 -6.73
N LEU A 197 -9.82 11.07 -7.76
CA LEU A 197 -10.36 10.31 -8.89
C LEU A 197 -9.25 9.56 -9.61
N THR A 198 -8.15 10.24 -9.95
CA THR A 198 -6.99 9.63 -10.60
C THR A 198 -6.40 8.51 -9.74
N GLY A 199 -6.30 8.73 -8.42
CA GLY A 199 -5.85 7.72 -7.47
C GLY A 199 -6.73 6.48 -7.47
N CYS A 200 -8.07 6.66 -7.37
CA CYS A 200 -9.03 5.56 -7.42
C CYS A 200 -8.97 4.80 -8.76
N LEU A 201 -8.88 5.49 -9.88
CA LEU A 201 -8.77 4.85 -11.20
C LEU A 201 -7.49 4.03 -11.33
N ASN A 202 -6.35 4.55 -10.87
CA ASN A 202 -5.09 3.82 -10.87
C ASN A 202 -5.18 2.55 -10.01
N VAL A 203 -5.69 2.65 -8.78
CA VAL A 203 -5.90 1.48 -7.92
C VAL A 203 -6.81 0.46 -8.62
N SER A 204 -7.96 0.91 -9.16
CA SER A 204 -8.91 0.04 -9.85
C SER A 204 -8.30 -0.67 -11.06
N ALA A 205 -7.49 0.01 -11.86
CA ALA A 205 -6.82 -0.59 -13.02
C ALA A 205 -5.91 -1.76 -12.61
N PHE A 206 -5.10 -1.59 -11.56
CA PHE A 206 -4.25 -2.67 -11.04
C PHE A 206 -5.08 -3.80 -10.43
N VAL A 207 -6.12 -3.48 -9.65
CA VAL A 207 -7.01 -4.49 -9.06
C VAL A 207 -7.68 -5.32 -10.16
N VAL A 208 -8.26 -4.70 -11.18
CA VAL A 208 -8.89 -5.40 -12.31
C VAL A 208 -7.89 -6.32 -13.00
N PHE A 209 -6.72 -5.80 -13.38
CA PHE A 209 -5.70 -6.58 -14.08
C PHE A 209 -5.24 -7.80 -13.27
N PHE A 210 -4.88 -7.58 -12.01
CA PHE A 210 -4.38 -8.67 -11.15
C PHE A 210 -5.48 -9.65 -10.75
N THR A 211 -6.74 -9.22 -10.63
CA THR A 211 -7.89 -10.11 -10.41
C THR A 211 -8.11 -11.02 -11.61
N VAL A 212 -8.01 -10.50 -12.84
CA VAL A 212 -8.08 -11.32 -14.05
C VAL A 212 -6.98 -12.38 -14.04
N LEU A 213 -5.73 -12.00 -13.78
CA LEU A 213 -4.61 -12.95 -13.71
C LEU A 213 -4.83 -14.01 -12.62
N ALA A 214 -5.31 -13.60 -11.46
CA ALA A 214 -5.60 -14.50 -10.35
C ALA A 214 -6.71 -15.51 -10.70
N ARG A 215 -7.79 -15.04 -11.34
CA ARG A 215 -8.89 -15.92 -11.79
C ARG A 215 -8.46 -16.90 -12.87
N LEU A 216 -7.63 -16.48 -13.81
CA LEU A 216 -7.04 -17.38 -14.79
C LEU A 216 -6.19 -18.45 -14.12
N LEU A 217 -5.38 -18.09 -13.13
CA LEU A 217 -4.59 -19.07 -12.37
C LEU A 217 -5.52 -20.06 -11.63
N LEU A 218 -6.56 -19.55 -10.95
CA LEU A 218 -7.52 -20.38 -10.21
C LEU A 218 -8.31 -21.33 -11.10
N HIS A 219 -8.54 -20.97 -12.37
CA HIS A 219 -9.27 -21.82 -13.32
C HIS A 219 -8.62 -23.19 -13.50
N PHE A 220 -7.32 -23.30 -13.33
CA PHE A 220 -6.55 -24.54 -13.44
C PHE A 220 -6.38 -25.29 -12.12
N LEU A 221 -6.93 -24.76 -11.00
CA LEU A 221 -6.81 -25.36 -9.69
C LEU A 221 -8.11 -26.06 -9.26
N PRO A 222 -8.03 -27.15 -8.46
CA PRO A 222 -9.21 -27.84 -7.96
C PRO A 222 -10.12 -26.92 -7.11
N GLU A 223 -11.45 -27.09 -7.22
CA GLU A 223 -12.44 -26.30 -6.46
C GLU A 223 -12.23 -26.38 -4.93
N ALA A 224 -11.82 -27.55 -4.43
CA ALA A 224 -11.48 -27.73 -3.01
C ALA A 224 -10.32 -26.82 -2.56
N PHE A 225 -9.41 -26.48 -3.46
CA PHE A 225 -8.33 -25.54 -3.16
C PHE A 225 -8.85 -24.08 -3.23
N ALA A 226 -9.74 -23.77 -4.17
CA ALA A 226 -10.24 -22.41 -4.39
C ALA A 226 -10.94 -21.79 -3.14
N SER A 227 -11.57 -22.62 -2.32
CA SER A 227 -12.22 -22.20 -1.05
C SER A 227 -11.31 -22.28 0.19
N SER A 228 -10.04 -22.59 0.02
CA SER A 228 -9.09 -22.81 1.11
C SER A 228 -8.37 -21.53 1.56
N LEU A 229 -7.91 -21.51 2.82
CA LEU A 229 -7.07 -20.43 3.33
C LEU A 229 -5.77 -20.24 2.53
N PRO A 230 -5.05 -21.30 2.12
CA PRO A 230 -3.89 -21.16 1.22
C PRO A 230 -4.21 -20.46 -0.10
N CYS A 231 -5.40 -20.70 -0.66
CA CYS A 231 -5.85 -19.99 -1.87
C CYS A 231 -6.06 -18.49 -1.59
N ALA A 232 -6.74 -18.14 -0.51
CA ALA A 232 -6.92 -16.74 -0.11
C ALA A 232 -5.58 -16.03 0.11
N LEU A 233 -4.57 -16.72 0.67
CA LEU A 233 -3.21 -16.19 0.81
C LEU A 233 -2.52 -16.01 -0.54
N LEU A 234 -2.65 -16.96 -1.46
CA LEU A 234 -2.12 -16.84 -2.83
C LEU A 234 -2.76 -15.67 -3.57
N LEU A 235 -4.09 -15.53 -3.48
CA LEU A 235 -4.82 -14.41 -4.05
C LEU A 235 -4.32 -13.08 -3.48
N GLY A 236 -4.22 -12.97 -2.14
CA GLY A 236 -3.75 -11.77 -1.48
C GLY A 236 -2.27 -11.45 -1.74
N PHE A 237 -1.46 -12.45 -2.03
CA PHE A 237 -0.08 -12.24 -2.49
C PHE A 237 -0.05 -11.59 -3.87
N LEU A 238 -0.98 -11.95 -4.75
CA LEU A 238 -1.11 -11.36 -6.09
C LEU A 238 -1.87 -10.02 -6.04
N GLU A 239 -3.08 -10.04 -5.45
CA GLU A 239 -3.96 -8.89 -5.37
C GLU A 239 -4.58 -8.81 -3.97
N LEU A 240 -4.22 -7.78 -3.25
CA LEU A 240 -4.53 -7.61 -1.83
C LEU A 240 -6.03 -7.69 -1.54
N THR A 241 -6.86 -6.98 -2.32
CA THR A 241 -8.29 -6.84 -2.05
C THR A 241 -9.01 -8.16 -2.21
N SER A 242 -8.80 -8.85 -3.32
CA SER A 242 -9.41 -10.16 -3.59
C SER A 242 -9.01 -11.19 -2.55
N GLY A 243 -7.73 -11.19 -2.15
CA GLY A 243 -7.25 -12.08 -1.10
C GLY A 243 -7.88 -11.79 0.25
N VAL A 244 -7.91 -10.54 0.68
CA VAL A 244 -8.50 -10.12 1.95
C VAL A 244 -9.99 -10.45 2.01
N LEU A 245 -10.74 -10.19 0.95
CA LEU A 245 -12.18 -10.50 0.87
C LEU A 245 -12.49 -12.00 0.83
N SER A 246 -11.51 -12.83 0.47
CA SER A 246 -11.64 -14.30 0.49
C SER A 246 -11.27 -14.92 1.83
N LEU A 247 -10.83 -14.13 2.82
CA LEU A 247 -10.46 -14.64 4.13
C LEU A 247 -11.69 -14.98 4.98
N PRO A 248 -11.65 -16.09 5.76
CA PRO A 248 -12.70 -16.38 6.71
C PRO A 248 -12.69 -15.42 7.91
N CYS A 249 -13.87 -15.12 8.47
CA CYS A 249 -13.97 -14.39 9.74
C CYS A 249 -13.59 -15.32 10.91
N SER A 250 -12.29 -15.49 11.13
CA SER A 250 -11.71 -16.41 12.12
C SER A 250 -10.34 -15.90 12.60
N ARG A 251 -9.82 -16.52 13.65
CA ARG A 251 -8.45 -16.25 14.16
C ARG A 251 -7.40 -16.38 13.05
N ALA A 252 -7.46 -17.45 12.26
CA ALA A 252 -6.54 -17.68 11.14
C ALA A 252 -6.71 -16.62 10.04
N GLY A 253 -7.95 -16.26 9.69
CA GLY A 253 -8.23 -15.19 8.74
C GLY A 253 -7.71 -13.84 9.20
N PHE A 254 -7.82 -13.49 10.48
CA PHE A 254 -7.31 -12.24 11.04
C PHE A 254 -5.78 -12.15 10.95
N LEU A 255 -5.07 -13.22 11.32
CA LEU A 255 -3.62 -13.31 11.20
C LEU A 255 -3.17 -13.19 9.73
N SER A 256 -3.85 -13.90 8.84
CA SER A 256 -3.59 -13.84 7.41
C SER A 256 -3.83 -12.43 6.84
N CYS A 257 -4.91 -11.78 7.27
CA CYS A 257 -5.21 -10.40 6.90
C CYS A 257 -4.10 -9.44 7.34
N ALA A 258 -3.65 -9.53 8.59
CA ALA A 258 -2.55 -8.70 9.09
C ALA A 258 -1.26 -8.90 8.29
N ALA A 259 -0.90 -10.14 7.94
CA ALA A 259 0.27 -10.45 7.13
C ALA A 259 0.13 -9.91 5.69
N LEU A 260 -1.02 -10.13 5.04
CA LEU A 260 -1.30 -9.64 3.68
C LEU A 260 -1.29 -8.11 3.62
N LEU A 261 -1.85 -7.42 4.62
CA LEU A 261 -1.79 -5.96 4.72
C LEU A 261 -0.35 -5.46 4.83
N GLY A 262 0.49 -6.13 5.61
CA GLY A 262 1.92 -5.82 5.73
C GLY A 262 2.67 -6.01 4.41
N TRP A 263 2.35 -7.05 3.65
CA TRP A 263 2.92 -7.32 2.33
C TRP A 263 2.40 -6.34 1.27
N GLY A 264 1.09 -6.18 1.12
CA GLY A 264 0.43 -5.28 0.18
C GLY A 264 0.02 -5.92 -1.14
N GLY A 265 0.50 -7.11 -1.50
CA GLY A 265 0.24 -7.78 -2.78
C GLY A 265 1.04 -7.22 -3.96
N LEU A 266 1.20 -8.03 -5.02
CA LEU A 266 1.94 -7.62 -6.22
C LEU A 266 1.26 -6.44 -6.93
N SER A 267 -0.07 -6.34 -6.91
CA SER A 267 -0.80 -5.21 -7.48
C SER A 267 -0.36 -3.88 -6.87
N VAL A 268 -0.22 -3.81 -5.55
CA VAL A 268 0.25 -2.61 -4.83
C VAL A 268 1.74 -2.37 -5.07
N HIS A 269 2.55 -3.42 -5.18
CA HIS A 269 3.96 -3.26 -5.55
C HIS A 269 4.10 -2.64 -6.95
N CYS A 270 3.32 -3.11 -7.93
CA CYS A 270 3.32 -2.53 -9.27
C CYS A 270 2.83 -1.07 -9.28
N GLN A 271 1.82 -0.71 -8.48
CA GLN A 271 1.39 0.68 -8.29
C GLN A 271 2.55 1.54 -7.75
N THR A 272 3.26 1.06 -6.74
CA THR A 272 4.40 1.76 -6.16
C THR A 272 5.53 1.90 -7.17
N LEU A 273 5.87 0.82 -7.88
CA LEU A 273 6.89 0.83 -8.92
C LEU A 273 6.56 1.80 -10.06
N SER A 274 5.27 1.95 -10.43
CA SER A 274 4.85 2.92 -11.43
C SER A 274 5.13 4.37 -10.99
N VAL A 275 4.95 4.68 -9.71
CA VAL A 275 5.31 5.98 -9.14
C VAL A 275 6.82 6.19 -9.16
N LEU A 276 7.61 5.16 -8.84
CA LEU A 276 9.06 5.25 -8.78
C LEU A 276 9.75 5.23 -10.16
N ALA A 277 9.07 4.77 -11.20
CA ALA A 277 9.65 4.59 -12.54
C ALA A 277 10.21 5.88 -13.17
N ALA A 278 9.63 7.04 -12.83
CA ALA A 278 10.08 8.35 -13.29
C ALA A 278 11.11 9.00 -12.34
N THR A 279 11.52 8.34 -11.28
CA THR A 279 12.39 8.89 -10.23
C THR A 279 13.73 8.16 -10.14
N PRO A 280 14.77 8.74 -9.52
CA PRO A 280 16.03 8.04 -9.30
C PRO A 280 15.98 7.02 -8.16
N LEU A 281 14.82 6.81 -7.52
CA LEU A 281 14.66 5.97 -6.33
C LEU A 281 14.63 4.48 -6.67
N SER A 282 15.32 3.67 -5.89
CA SER A 282 15.28 2.21 -5.95
C SER A 282 14.20 1.65 -5.02
N ALA A 283 13.46 0.64 -5.49
CA ALA A 283 12.48 -0.09 -4.68
C ALA A 283 13.10 -1.09 -3.69
N ARG A 284 14.44 -1.18 -3.58
CA ARG A 284 15.12 -2.21 -2.79
C ARG A 284 14.71 -2.21 -1.32
N TYR A 285 14.73 -1.05 -0.68
CA TYR A 285 14.34 -0.95 0.73
C TYR A 285 12.83 -1.02 0.92
N TYR A 286 12.06 -0.54 -0.05
CA TYR A 286 10.60 -0.71 -0.08
C TYR A 286 10.20 -2.19 0.02
N LEU A 287 10.71 -3.05 -0.87
CA LEU A 287 10.38 -4.48 -0.88
C LEU A 287 10.84 -5.19 0.41
N LYS A 288 12.03 -4.86 0.92
CA LYS A 288 12.51 -5.38 2.20
C LYS A 288 11.62 -4.94 3.36
N GLY A 289 11.19 -3.67 3.36
CA GLY A 289 10.28 -3.10 4.34
C GLY A 289 8.94 -3.81 4.35
N LYS A 290 8.36 -4.07 3.18
CA LYS A 290 7.08 -4.78 3.05
C LYS A 290 7.17 -6.23 3.54
N ALA A 291 8.21 -6.96 3.19
CA ALA A 291 8.43 -8.32 3.68
C ALA A 291 8.56 -8.36 5.21
N LEU A 292 9.35 -7.43 5.78
CA LEU A 292 9.52 -7.31 7.23
C LEU A 292 8.23 -6.87 7.91
N GLN A 293 7.49 -5.91 7.34
CA GLN A 293 6.21 -5.46 7.85
C GLN A 293 5.17 -6.58 7.87
N ALA A 294 5.12 -7.44 6.84
CA ALA A 294 4.25 -8.62 6.82
C ALA A 294 4.51 -9.55 8.01
N LEU A 295 5.78 -9.87 8.26
CA LEU A 295 6.18 -10.71 9.39
C LEU A 295 5.83 -10.05 10.73
N LEU A 296 6.16 -8.77 10.89
CA LEU A 296 5.86 -8.02 12.12
C LEU A 296 4.36 -7.87 12.35
N SER A 297 3.57 -7.63 11.29
CA SER A 297 2.11 -7.56 11.39
C SER A 297 1.52 -8.88 11.88
N LEU A 298 2.02 -10.01 11.36
CA LEU A 298 1.61 -11.34 11.82
C LEU A 298 1.90 -11.53 13.32
N LEU A 299 3.13 -11.20 13.76
CA LEU A 299 3.53 -11.34 15.16
C LEU A 299 2.75 -10.42 16.10
N LEU A 300 2.56 -9.14 15.70
CA LEU A 300 1.81 -8.16 16.49
C LEU A 300 0.31 -8.44 16.53
N ALA A 301 -0.22 -9.24 15.60
CA ALA A 301 -1.63 -9.63 15.61
C ALA A 301 -1.94 -10.76 16.62
N LEU A 302 -0.95 -11.56 17.04
CA LEU A 302 -1.16 -12.67 17.97
C LEU A 302 -1.79 -12.24 19.32
N PRO A 303 -1.31 -11.16 20.00
CA PRO A 303 -1.90 -10.73 21.26
C PRO A 303 -3.34 -10.22 21.16
N ALA A 304 -3.78 -9.79 19.96
CA ALA A 304 -5.14 -9.29 19.77
C ALA A 304 -6.19 -10.42 19.64
N LEU A 305 -5.77 -11.66 19.34
CA LEU A 305 -6.70 -12.78 19.10
C LEU A 305 -7.62 -13.10 20.26
N PRO A 306 -7.16 -13.25 21.53
CA PRO A 306 -8.07 -13.59 22.63
C PRO A 306 -9.10 -12.51 22.93
N VAL A 307 -8.81 -11.26 22.55
CA VAL A 307 -9.72 -10.12 22.76
C VAL A 307 -10.76 -10.02 21.64
N LEU A 308 -10.36 -10.32 20.40
CA LEU A 308 -11.22 -10.17 19.22
C LEU A 308 -12.02 -11.42 18.90
N PHE A 309 -11.48 -12.59 19.27
CA PHE A 309 -12.05 -13.92 19.03
C PHE A 309 -11.98 -14.74 20.33
N PRO A 310 -12.83 -14.41 21.31
CA PRO A 310 -12.85 -15.07 22.63
C PRO A 310 -13.13 -16.58 22.55
#